data_b576b17e3eeaa9b507c6d9c66fb1d586
#
_entry.id   b576b17e3eeaa9b507c6d9c66fb1d586
#
_cell.length_a   1.000
_cell.length_b   1.000
_cell.length_c   1.000
_cell.angle_alpha   90.00
_cell.angle_beta   90.00
_cell.angle_gamma   90.00
#
_symmetry.space_group_name_H-M   'P 1'
#
loop_
_entity.id
_entity.type
_entity.pdbx_description
1 polymer ?
#
loop_
_entity_poly.entity_id
_entity_poly.type
_entity_poly.pdbx_seq_one_letter_code
_entity_poly.pdbx_strand_id
1 'polypeptide(L)'
;MEDNKPIELLRFNLFWDNIPSCTMLFIDWDYHRKSFGKKLMEYWKANMKSQGYNMLLTSTQTDEEAQHFYRKLGFKECGCLIIDNPEYEQPMEMFFAKAI
;
A
#
# COMPACT_ATOMS: atom_id res chain seq x y z
N MET A 1 -13.70 13.55 3.20
CA MET A 1 -14.29 13.12 4.48
C MET A 1 -15.79 13.33 4.48
N GLU A 2 -16.50 12.50 5.18
CA GLU A 2 -17.94 12.55 5.32
C GLU A 2 -18.25 12.53 6.81
N ASP A 3 -19.10 13.46 7.29
CA ASP A 3 -19.44 13.60 8.71
C ASP A 3 -18.21 13.71 9.60
N ASN A 4 -17.17 14.38 9.14
CA ASN A 4 -15.90 14.54 9.82
C ASN A 4 -15.16 13.23 10.08
N LYS A 5 -15.55 12.14 9.41
CA LYS A 5 -14.87 10.85 9.49
C LYS A 5 -14.14 10.59 8.18
N PRO A 6 -12.89 10.11 8.23
CA PRO A 6 -12.23 9.71 7.00
C PRO A 6 -12.89 8.45 6.43
N ILE A 7 -13.20 8.47 5.13
CA ILE A 7 -13.68 7.29 4.43
C ILE A 7 -12.54 6.55 3.74
N GLU A 8 -11.42 7.21 3.59
CA GLU A 8 -10.21 6.61 3.04
C GLU A 8 -8.99 7.31 3.64
N LEU A 9 -7.90 6.55 3.76
CA LEU A 9 -6.64 7.06 4.30
C LEU A 9 -5.50 6.27 3.69
N LEU A 10 -4.48 6.99 3.22
CA LEU A 10 -3.22 6.37 2.78
C LEU A 10 -2.07 7.09 3.49
N ARG A 11 -1.20 6.30 4.11
CA ARG A 11 0.05 6.79 4.69
C ARG A 11 1.21 6.17 3.96
N PHE A 12 2.30 6.93 3.87
CA PHE A 12 3.52 6.41 3.28
C PHE A 12 4.73 7.03 3.98
N ASN A 13 5.86 6.36 3.85
CA ASN A 13 7.16 6.92 4.21
C ASN A 13 8.12 6.66 3.05
N LEU A 14 9.37 7.12 3.19
CA LEU A 14 10.36 6.94 2.14
C LEU A 14 11.31 5.82 2.53
N PHE A 15 11.26 4.72 1.79
CA PHE A 15 12.19 3.61 1.94
C PHE A 15 13.55 4.05 1.37
N TRP A 16 14.60 3.89 2.16
CA TRP A 16 15.93 4.41 1.84
C TRP A 16 15.91 5.92 1.56
N ASP A 17 15.02 6.66 2.21
CA ASP A 17 14.86 8.10 2.02
C ASP A 17 14.53 8.52 0.59
N ASN A 18 14.13 7.58 -0.27
CA ASN A 18 14.00 7.84 -1.70
C ASN A 18 12.80 7.16 -2.38
N ILE A 19 12.26 6.09 -1.83
CA ILE A 19 11.18 5.34 -2.50
C ILE A 19 9.91 5.41 -1.66
N PRO A 20 8.83 6.06 -2.14
CA PRO A 20 7.58 6.10 -1.39
C PRO A 20 7.06 4.68 -1.13
N SER A 21 6.85 4.36 0.13
CA SER A 21 6.38 3.05 0.58
C SER A 21 5.08 3.23 1.35
N CYS A 22 4.00 2.64 0.85
CA CYS A 22 2.70 2.70 1.51
C CYS A 22 2.76 1.91 2.82
N THR A 23 2.53 2.59 3.93
CA THR A 23 2.55 1.97 5.26
C THR A 23 1.17 1.68 5.79
N MET A 24 0.14 2.31 5.23
CA MET A 24 -1.24 2.08 5.61
C MET A 24 -2.16 2.51 4.47
N LEU A 25 -3.10 1.64 4.13
CA LEU A 25 -4.20 1.96 3.24
C LEU A 25 -5.49 1.56 3.95
N PHE A 26 -6.34 2.53 4.20
CA PHE A 26 -7.63 2.32 4.88
C PHE A 26 -8.75 2.85 4.01
N ILE A 27 -9.75 2.01 3.80
CA ILE A 27 -11.01 2.40 3.14
C ILE A 27 -12.13 1.96 4.07
N ASP A 28 -13.04 2.86 4.38
CA ASP A 28 -14.20 2.52 5.19
C ASP A 28 -14.97 1.37 4.52
N TRP A 29 -15.44 0.41 5.33
CA TRP A 29 -16.09 -0.80 4.82
C TRP A 29 -17.22 -0.50 3.85
N ASP A 30 -18.01 0.53 4.12
CA ASP A 30 -19.16 0.89 3.28
C ASP A 30 -18.76 1.38 1.91
N TYR A 31 -17.50 1.73 1.71
CA TYR A 31 -16.99 2.31 0.47
C TYR A 31 -16.07 1.37 -0.32
N HIS A 32 -15.81 0.16 0.18
CA HIS A 32 -14.89 -0.77 -0.49
C HIS A 32 -15.32 -1.10 -1.92
N ARG A 33 -16.63 -1.26 -2.15
CA ARG A 33 -17.17 -1.67 -3.44
C ARG A 33 -17.23 -0.53 -4.47
N LYS A 34 -16.88 0.68 -4.06
CA LYS A 34 -16.95 1.85 -4.94
C LYS A 34 -15.61 2.20 -5.58
N SER A 35 -14.65 1.28 -5.51
CA SER A 35 -13.32 1.45 -6.10
C SER A 35 -12.53 2.64 -5.54
N PHE A 36 -12.83 3.06 -4.32
CA PHE A 36 -12.11 4.17 -3.68
C PHE A 36 -10.65 3.82 -3.43
N GLY A 37 -10.36 2.56 -3.08
CA GLY A 37 -8.98 2.13 -2.89
C GLY A 37 -8.14 2.29 -4.16
N LYS A 38 -8.71 1.89 -5.29
CA LYS A 38 -8.04 2.06 -6.57
C LYS A 38 -7.82 3.53 -6.90
N LYS A 39 -8.84 4.36 -6.70
CA LYS A 39 -8.74 5.80 -6.96
C LYS A 39 -7.70 6.47 -6.07
N LEU A 40 -7.65 6.09 -4.80
CA LEU A 40 -6.68 6.64 -3.87
C LEU A 40 -5.26 6.26 -4.27
N MET A 41 -5.04 5.01 -4.66
CA MET A 41 -3.72 4.55 -5.13
C MET A 41 -3.32 5.26 -6.42
N GLU A 42 -4.25 5.47 -7.35
CA GLU A 42 -3.99 6.20 -8.58
C GLU A 42 -3.61 7.66 -8.30
N TYR A 43 -4.30 8.29 -7.37
CA TYR A 43 -3.99 9.65 -6.93
C TYR A 43 -2.59 9.72 -6.32
N TRP A 44 -2.27 8.79 -5.42
CA TRP A 44 -0.97 8.74 -4.79
C TRP A 44 0.15 8.52 -5.81
N LYS A 45 -0.07 7.62 -6.75
CA LYS A 45 0.87 7.37 -7.84
C LYS A 45 1.14 8.65 -8.64
N ALA A 46 0.07 9.33 -9.06
CA ALA A 46 0.20 10.56 -9.84
C ALA A 46 0.94 11.65 -9.06
N ASN A 47 0.62 11.78 -7.77
CA ASN A 47 1.26 12.76 -6.90
C ASN A 47 2.76 12.48 -6.73
N MET A 48 3.12 11.22 -6.49
CA MET A 48 4.52 10.84 -6.33
C MET A 48 5.28 11.03 -7.64
N LYS A 49 4.69 10.66 -8.76
CA LYS A 49 5.31 10.84 -10.06
C LYS A 49 5.56 12.33 -10.34
N SER A 50 4.62 13.19 -9.98
CA SER A 50 4.78 14.64 -10.18
C SER A 50 5.91 15.21 -9.32
N GLN A 51 6.27 14.56 -8.24
CA GLN A 51 7.37 14.97 -7.36
C GLN A 51 8.72 14.36 -7.76
N GLY A 52 8.76 13.60 -8.86
CA GLY A 52 10.01 13.05 -9.38
C GLY A 52 10.32 11.63 -8.95
N TYR A 53 9.45 10.98 -8.18
CA TYR A 53 9.66 9.59 -7.83
C TYR A 53 9.29 8.68 -8.99
N ASN A 54 10.02 7.58 -9.14
CA ASN A 54 9.82 6.65 -10.26
C ASN A 54 9.48 5.22 -9.82
N MET A 55 9.26 5.00 -8.53
CA MET A 55 8.89 3.69 -8.00
C MET A 55 8.05 3.85 -6.75
N LEU A 56 7.10 2.95 -6.57
CA LEU A 56 6.30 2.84 -5.35
C LEU A 56 6.51 1.47 -4.73
N LEU A 57 6.47 1.42 -3.39
CA LEU A 57 6.49 0.18 -2.63
C LEU A 57 5.23 0.05 -1.80
N THR A 58 4.85 -1.18 -1.52
CA THR A 58 3.83 -1.50 -0.53
C THR A 58 4.11 -2.90 0.02
N SER A 59 3.41 -3.28 1.08
CA SER A 59 3.57 -4.62 1.64
C SER A 59 2.26 -5.10 2.25
N THR A 60 2.14 -6.42 2.38
CA THR A 60 1.01 -7.07 3.04
C THR A 60 1.45 -8.44 3.54
N GLN A 61 0.74 -8.98 4.52
CA GLN A 61 0.99 -10.33 4.99
C GLN A 61 0.53 -11.35 3.94
N THR A 62 1.19 -12.51 3.91
CA THR A 62 0.92 -13.51 2.88
C THR A 62 -0.48 -14.09 2.93
N ASP A 63 -1.15 -14.01 4.08
CA ASP A 63 -2.52 -14.49 4.25
C ASP A 63 -3.59 -13.41 4.05
N GLU A 64 -3.21 -12.20 3.66
CA GLU A 64 -4.16 -11.12 3.46
C GLU A 64 -4.64 -11.04 2.01
N GLU A 65 -5.92 -10.66 1.86
CA GLU A 65 -6.51 -10.47 0.54
C GLU A 65 -5.96 -9.27 -0.21
N ALA A 66 -5.36 -8.33 0.51
CA ALA A 66 -4.80 -7.11 -0.08
C ALA A 66 -3.77 -7.40 -1.17
N GLN A 67 -3.09 -8.55 -1.11
CA GLN A 67 -2.13 -8.92 -2.15
C GLN A 67 -2.75 -8.94 -3.54
N HIS A 68 -4.00 -9.38 -3.65
CA HIS A 68 -4.69 -9.44 -4.94
C HIS A 68 -5.01 -8.05 -5.46
N PHE A 69 -5.36 -7.14 -4.57
CA PHE A 69 -5.60 -5.75 -4.91
C PHE A 69 -4.34 -5.10 -5.51
N TYR A 70 -3.20 -5.29 -4.85
CA TYR A 70 -1.95 -4.71 -5.35
C TYR A 70 -1.52 -5.31 -6.67
N ARG A 71 -1.70 -6.62 -6.86
CA ARG A 71 -1.36 -7.29 -8.13
C ARG A 71 -2.22 -6.75 -9.28
N LYS A 72 -3.51 -6.51 -9.03
CA LYS A 72 -4.39 -5.93 -10.04
C LYS A 72 -3.99 -4.52 -10.44
N LEU A 73 -3.34 -3.79 -9.54
CA LEU A 73 -2.84 -2.45 -9.84
C LEU A 73 -1.48 -2.46 -10.53
N GLY A 74 -0.92 -3.64 -10.80
CA GLY A 74 0.35 -3.76 -11.49
C GLY A 74 1.58 -3.81 -10.60
N PHE A 75 1.40 -3.91 -9.29
CA PHE A 75 2.51 -4.13 -8.37
C PHE A 75 3.00 -5.57 -8.50
N LYS A 76 4.32 -5.75 -8.41
CA LYS A 76 4.96 -7.06 -8.51
C LYS A 76 5.69 -7.40 -7.23
N GLU A 77 5.68 -8.66 -6.85
CA GLU A 77 6.43 -9.12 -5.69
C GLU A 77 7.92 -8.82 -5.86
N CYS A 78 8.54 -8.29 -4.81
CA CYS A 78 9.95 -7.97 -4.85
C CYS A 78 10.73 -8.49 -3.64
N GLY A 79 10.06 -9.17 -2.72
CA GLY A 79 10.73 -9.76 -1.57
C GLY A 79 9.77 -10.05 -0.43
N CYS A 80 10.32 -10.54 0.67
CA CYS A 80 9.54 -10.84 1.85
C CYS A 80 10.38 -10.65 3.10
N LEU A 81 9.71 -10.49 4.24
CA LEU A 81 10.33 -10.33 5.54
C LEU A 81 9.75 -11.34 6.52
N ILE A 82 10.64 -12.06 7.19
CA ILE A 82 10.27 -12.96 8.28
C ILE A 82 10.88 -12.39 9.55
N ILE A 83 10.02 -12.11 10.54
CA ILE A 83 10.47 -11.51 11.80
C ILE A 83 10.65 -12.62 12.82
N ASP A 84 11.89 -12.84 13.22
CA ASP A 84 12.24 -13.87 14.21
C ASP A 84 12.26 -13.25 15.62
N ASN A 85 11.08 -12.85 16.07
CA ASN A 85 10.88 -12.29 17.40
C ASN A 85 9.46 -12.58 17.86
N PRO A 86 9.28 -13.28 19.00
CA PRO A 86 7.94 -13.65 19.46
C PRO A 86 6.97 -12.48 19.65
N GLU A 87 7.46 -11.28 19.94
CA GLU A 87 6.61 -10.10 20.09
C GLU A 87 6.00 -9.65 18.77
N TYR A 88 6.62 -10.00 17.65
CA TYR A 88 6.21 -9.57 16.31
C TYR A 88 5.89 -10.76 15.41
N GLU A 89 5.66 -11.94 16.02
CA GLU A 89 5.38 -13.13 15.23
C GLU A 89 4.11 -12.94 14.42
N GLN A 90 4.23 -13.14 13.11
CA GLN A 90 3.15 -12.95 12.16
C GLN A 90 3.44 -13.72 10.88
N PRO A 91 2.46 -13.92 9.99
CA PRO A 91 2.73 -14.44 8.67
C PRO A 91 3.77 -13.58 7.94
N MET A 92 4.49 -14.21 7.02
CA MET A 92 5.53 -13.52 6.25
C MET A 92 4.99 -12.25 5.58
N GLU A 93 5.72 -11.15 5.70
CA GLU A 93 5.37 -9.91 5.03
C GLU A 93 5.91 -9.92 3.61
N MET A 94 5.03 -9.76 2.64
CA MET A 94 5.38 -9.69 1.22
C MET A 94 5.47 -8.23 0.79
N PHE A 95 6.54 -7.92 0.06
CA PHE A 95 6.74 -6.59 -0.49
C PHE A 95 6.44 -6.57 -1.98
N PHE A 96 5.84 -5.48 -2.42
CA PHE A 96 5.47 -5.28 -3.81
C PHE A 96 6.03 -3.95 -4.28
N ALA A 97 6.43 -3.89 -5.54
CA ALA A 97 6.96 -2.68 -6.14
C ALA A 97 6.31 -2.42 -7.49
N LYS A 98 6.21 -1.15 -7.84
CA LYS A 98 5.67 -0.73 -9.13
C LYS A 98 6.48 0.45 -9.65
N ALA A 99 6.98 0.35 -10.87
CA ALA A 99 7.60 1.48 -11.57
C ALA A 99 6.51 2.45 -12.01
N ILE A 100 6.77 3.71 -11.87
CA ILE A 100 5.80 4.75 -12.25
C ILE A 100 6.41 5.82 -13.17
#